data_11dab7fb9a2a23a425ca2d33c6b2ea68
#
_entry.id   11dab7fb9a2a23a425ca2d33c6b2ea68
#
_cell.length_a   1.000
_cell.length_b   1.000
_cell.length_c   1.000
_cell.angle_alpha   90.00
_cell.angle_beta   90.00
_cell.angle_gamma   90.00
#
_symmetry.space_group_name_H-M   'P 1'
#
loop_
_entity.id
_entity.type
_entity.pdbx_description
1 polymer ?
#
loop_
_entity_poly.entity_id
_entity_poly.type
_entity_poly.pdbx_seq_one_letter_code
_entity_poly.pdbx_strand_id
1 'polypeptide(L)'
;MGVCALVASCSKEDKDPKVIVITFDGLRWQEVFTGADSTLISDPRFVKDPEALKAKYWKPTPEARREALMPFVWSHIASNGYLLGNRNKNSLMQVFNTKSFSYPGYSEMFCGWADDERIIENDPIPNPNVSVMEVANKDPRYKGHVMVYGSWESIRFAVNNERGGFPGSTAYEQNASPNPSPRLKMIDRMMESMYGGPRGGERPDAFTYAYAMETLRNDHPKLLFVSFGATDEYGHGGEYDKYLEIIRQTDGFIRDIVETCEADPFYKGKTTYLISTDHGRGNGEKFKNHGADVRGANHTWLMALGRNIPAAGETENNGPFYTKQIAATIADLLGLDFTPDNGVKSEPFDPSYYKEPEAPKASATFPAIKAAPKGHGVRYTYHEGPFMSVGEALSSPVVAKGTIPFLSTSAKRQEDHFGFNFNTLMKIEKTGLYLFSLASDDGSKLFLDGKPLFDLDRDGGGFAEAWIQLEAGFHRLEIPYFENYGAENIEVGLVGEGIEVEQLPASMLWYD
;
A
#
# COMPACT_ATOMS: atom_id res chain seq x y z
N MET A 1 12.71 -31.71 49.45
CA MET A 1 11.37 -31.34 48.92
C MET A 1 11.29 -29.82 48.91
N GLY A 2 11.54 -29.22 47.78
CA GLY A 2 11.43 -27.77 47.56
C GLY A 2 10.13 -27.51 46.75
N VAL A 3 9.21 -26.82 47.41
CA VAL A 3 7.97 -26.39 46.75
C VAL A 3 8.26 -25.15 45.93
N CYS A 4 8.29 -25.28 44.61
CA CYS A 4 8.25 -24.15 43.70
C CYS A 4 6.85 -23.55 43.73
N ALA A 5 6.68 -22.42 44.38
CA ALA A 5 5.50 -21.60 44.28
C ALA A 5 5.48 -20.92 42.88
N LEU A 6 4.62 -21.40 41.99
CA LEU A 6 4.24 -20.67 40.79
C LEU A 6 3.47 -19.41 41.23
N VAL A 7 4.12 -18.27 41.15
CA VAL A 7 3.45 -16.98 41.27
C VAL A 7 2.73 -16.76 39.94
N ALA A 8 1.45 -17.13 39.89
CA ALA A 8 0.54 -16.67 38.85
C ALA A 8 0.41 -15.15 39.01
N SER A 9 1.08 -14.42 38.15
CA SER A 9 0.86 -12.99 37.97
C SER A 9 -0.57 -12.84 37.40
N CYS A 10 -1.55 -12.64 38.29
CA CYS A 10 -2.85 -12.11 37.90
C CYS A 10 -2.62 -10.66 37.44
N SER A 11 -2.40 -10.45 36.15
CA SER A 11 -2.54 -9.13 35.56
C SER A 11 -3.97 -8.66 35.85
N LYS A 12 -4.12 -7.56 36.61
CA LYS A 12 -5.41 -6.88 36.72
C LYS A 12 -5.84 -6.57 35.28
N GLU A 13 -6.89 -7.23 34.78
CA GLU A 13 -7.57 -6.82 33.56
C GLU A 13 -7.92 -5.35 33.73
N ASP A 14 -7.23 -4.51 32.99
CA ASP A 14 -7.57 -3.09 32.96
C ASP A 14 -8.85 -2.96 32.15
N LYS A 15 -9.90 -2.54 32.82
CA LYS A 15 -11.29 -2.61 32.32
C LYS A 15 -11.64 -1.55 31.28
N ASP A 16 -10.64 -0.76 30.78
CA ASP A 16 -10.94 0.40 29.93
C ASP A 16 -9.85 0.65 28.83
N PRO A 17 -9.61 -0.32 27.93
CA PRO A 17 -8.64 -0.16 26.86
C PRO A 17 -9.10 0.86 25.82
N LYS A 18 -8.13 1.53 25.17
CA LYS A 18 -8.35 2.48 24.09
C LYS A 18 -7.43 2.16 22.92
N VAL A 19 -7.91 2.41 21.70
CA VAL A 19 -7.14 2.23 20.49
C VAL A 19 -7.25 3.48 19.62
N ILE A 20 -6.09 3.98 19.17
CA ILE A 20 -6.01 5.05 18.18
C ILE A 20 -5.34 4.47 16.94
N VAL A 21 -6.05 4.49 15.82
CA VAL A 21 -5.55 4.07 14.51
C VAL A 21 -5.22 5.32 13.72
N ILE A 22 -4.01 5.38 13.17
CA ILE A 22 -3.53 6.49 12.33
C ILE A 22 -3.08 5.90 11.01
N THR A 23 -3.52 6.48 9.89
CA THR A 23 -3.04 6.05 8.58
C THR A 23 -2.45 7.20 7.79
N PHE A 24 -1.43 6.86 7.01
CA PHE A 24 -0.97 7.60 5.86
C PHE A 24 -1.57 6.95 4.61
N ASP A 25 -2.11 7.73 3.70
CA ASP A 25 -2.55 7.21 2.41
C ASP A 25 -1.34 7.01 1.49
N GLY A 26 -1.17 5.82 0.93
CA GLY A 26 -0.17 5.50 -0.08
C GLY A 26 1.30 5.73 0.32
N LEU A 27 1.66 5.72 1.61
CA LEU A 27 3.05 5.91 2.05
C LEU A 27 3.86 4.63 1.86
N ARG A 28 4.90 4.71 1.02
CA ARG A 28 5.77 3.57 0.73
C ARG A 28 6.61 3.13 1.94
N TRP A 29 6.83 1.83 2.06
CA TRP A 29 7.70 1.28 3.10
C TRP A 29 9.16 1.78 2.99
N GLN A 30 9.63 2.13 1.79
CA GLN A 30 10.99 2.62 1.56
C GLN A 30 11.27 3.87 2.39
N GLU A 31 10.41 4.90 2.32
CA GLU A 31 10.61 6.11 3.09
C GLU A 31 10.54 5.85 4.59
N VAL A 32 9.67 4.97 5.03
CA VAL A 32 9.56 4.59 6.45
C VAL A 32 10.86 3.97 6.96
N PHE A 33 11.41 2.98 6.25
CA PHE A 33 12.51 2.17 6.75
C PHE A 33 13.90 2.59 6.23
N THR A 34 13.99 3.32 5.13
CA THR A 34 15.28 3.74 4.54
C THR A 34 15.42 5.25 4.38
N GLY A 35 14.35 6.02 4.66
CA GLY A 35 14.32 7.46 4.44
C GLY A 35 14.24 7.82 2.96
N ALA A 36 14.74 9.01 2.60
CA ALA A 36 14.63 9.52 1.25
C ALA A 36 15.24 8.57 0.20
N ASP A 37 14.50 8.34 -0.89
CA ASP A 37 14.90 7.52 -2.02
C ASP A 37 15.99 8.22 -2.84
N SER A 38 17.08 7.51 -3.15
CA SER A 38 18.26 8.06 -3.83
C SER A 38 17.97 8.52 -5.26
N THR A 39 17.07 7.84 -5.94
CA THR A 39 16.70 8.13 -7.33
C THR A 39 15.77 9.33 -7.37
N LEU A 40 14.67 9.28 -6.62
CA LEU A 40 13.65 10.32 -6.62
C LEU A 40 14.16 11.67 -6.09
N ILE A 41 14.96 11.67 -5.02
CA ILE A 41 15.48 12.92 -4.43
C ILE A 41 16.41 13.71 -5.35
N SER A 42 16.97 13.03 -6.35
CA SER A 42 17.91 13.61 -7.31
C SER A 42 17.27 13.96 -8.66
N ASP A 43 16.03 13.52 -8.89
CA ASP A 43 15.37 13.65 -10.19
C ASP A 43 14.59 14.97 -10.27
N PRO A 44 14.97 15.88 -11.22
CA PRO A 44 14.29 17.17 -11.38
C PRO A 44 12.83 17.07 -11.86
N ARG A 45 12.38 15.89 -12.29
CA ARG A 45 10.98 15.64 -12.62
C ARG A 45 10.10 15.55 -11.36
N PHE A 46 10.69 15.17 -10.22
CA PHE A 46 10.01 14.96 -8.96
C PHE A 46 10.39 15.97 -7.87
N VAL A 47 11.49 16.68 -8.03
CA VAL A 47 12.03 17.61 -7.01
C VAL A 47 12.43 18.92 -7.65
N LYS A 48 11.87 20.03 -7.15
CA LYS A 48 12.19 21.39 -7.69
C LYS A 48 13.60 21.87 -7.35
N ASP A 49 14.06 21.58 -6.13
CA ASP A 49 15.41 21.94 -5.65
C ASP A 49 16.04 20.71 -4.96
N PRO A 50 16.69 19.81 -5.74
CA PRO A 50 17.30 18.60 -5.21
C PRO A 50 18.39 18.87 -4.16
N GLU A 51 19.16 19.94 -4.27
CA GLU A 51 20.25 20.24 -3.33
C GLU A 51 19.71 20.72 -1.97
N ALA A 52 18.68 21.57 -1.98
CA ALA A 52 18.02 21.97 -0.74
C ALA A 52 17.33 20.78 -0.05
N LEU A 53 16.70 19.89 -0.81
CA LEU A 53 16.03 18.72 -0.27
C LEU A 53 17.03 17.70 0.30
N LYS A 54 18.14 17.46 -0.41
CA LYS A 54 19.24 16.60 0.07
C LYS A 54 19.86 17.14 1.35
N ALA A 55 20.06 18.43 1.47
CA ALA A 55 20.60 19.04 2.70
C ALA A 55 19.75 18.68 3.93
N LYS A 56 18.41 18.58 3.77
CA LYS A 56 17.49 18.20 4.84
C LYS A 56 17.52 16.69 5.12
N TYR A 57 17.28 15.86 4.11
CA TYR A 57 16.89 14.46 4.29
C TYR A 57 17.93 13.45 3.84
N TRP A 58 18.88 13.83 2.94
CA TRP A 58 19.92 12.91 2.49
C TRP A 58 21.05 12.81 3.52
N LYS A 59 21.22 11.61 4.09
CA LYS A 59 22.27 11.28 5.04
C LYS A 59 23.05 10.05 4.55
N PRO A 60 24.26 9.80 5.09
CA PRO A 60 25.14 8.74 4.59
C PRO A 60 24.55 7.33 4.67
N THR A 61 23.73 7.04 5.66
CA THR A 61 23.14 5.69 5.83
C THR A 61 21.61 5.73 5.78
N PRO A 62 20.94 4.62 5.41
CA PRO A 62 19.49 4.52 5.44
C PRO A 62 18.91 4.87 6.83
N GLU A 63 19.56 4.39 7.90
CA GLU A 63 19.14 4.66 9.28
C GLU A 63 19.14 6.16 9.57
N ALA A 64 20.23 6.85 9.25
CA ALA A 64 20.31 8.29 9.46
C ALA A 64 19.31 9.08 8.58
N ARG A 65 18.98 8.58 7.37
CA ARG A 65 17.96 9.20 6.50
C ARG A 65 16.56 9.06 7.08
N ARG A 66 16.18 7.85 7.53
CA ARG A 66 14.86 7.60 8.13
C ARG A 66 14.67 8.36 9.45
N GLU A 67 15.73 8.47 10.27
CA GLU A 67 15.71 9.29 11.48
C GLU A 67 15.55 10.80 11.18
N ALA A 68 16.19 11.29 10.12
CA ALA A 68 16.00 12.66 9.68
C ALA A 68 14.57 12.93 9.17
N LEU A 69 13.95 11.95 8.53
CA LEU A 69 12.59 12.05 7.97
C LEU A 69 11.51 11.88 9.05
N MET A 70 11.61 10.84 9.88
CA MET A 70 10.62 10.46 10.89
C MET A 70 11.26 10.31 12.29
N PRO A 71 11.74 11.41 12.91
CA PRO A 71 12.51 11.32 14.15
C PRO A 71 11.70 10.81 15.35
N PHE A 72 10.40 11.07 15.45
CA PHE A 72 9.59 10.54 16.53
C PHE A 72 9.39 9.03 16.39
N VAL A 73 9.12 8.54 15.20
CA VAL A 73 9.04 7.10 14.92
C VAL A 73 10.31 6.41 15.35
N TRP A 74 11.49 6.89 14.92
CA TRP A 74 12.75 6.17 15.14
C TRP A 74 13.35 6.38 16.53
N SER A 75 13.11 7.51 17.19
CA SER A 75 13.58 7.74 18.57
C SER A 75 12.64 7.19 19.63
N HIS A 76 11.32 7.14 19.37
CA HIS A 76 10.34 6.80 20.39
C HIS A 76 9.58 5.49 20.08
N ILE A 77 8.95 5.37 18.90
CA ILE A 77 8.14 4.19 18.58
C ILE A 77 9.03 2.94 18.45
N ALA A 78 10.14 3.05 17.73
CA ALA A 78 11.09 1.94 17.58
C ALA A 78 11.70 1.46 18.90
N SER A 79 11.75 2.32 19.91
CA SER A 79 12.30 1.97 21.24
C SER A 79 11.26 1.40 22.22
N ASN A 80 9.97 1.70 22.01
CA ASN A 80 8.90 1.38 22.96
C ASN A 80 7.76 0.53 22.36
N GLY A 81 7.87 0.16 21.09
CA GLY A 81 6.89 -0.62 20.35
C GLY A 81 7.54 -1.54 19.35
N TYR A 82 6.87 -1.81 18.23
CA TYR A 82 7.45 -2.57 17.12
C TYR A 82 7.03 -2.01 15.75
N LEU A 83 7.85 -2.31 14.74
CA LEU A 83 7.63 -1.95 13.34
C LEU A 83 7.73 -3.21 12.48
N LEU A 84 6.70 -3.46 11.66
CA LEU A 84 6.60 -4.53 10.67
C LEU A 84 6.67 -3.94 9.26
N GLY A 85 7.26 -4.67 8.31
CA GLY A 85 7.19 -4.31 6.89
C GLY A 85 8.53 -3.85 6.28
N ASN A 86 9.65 -3.90 7.02
CA ASN A 86 10.96 -3.65 6.40
C ASN A 86 11.37 -4.83 5.51
N ARG A 87 11.12 -4.70 4.22
CA ARG A 87 11.43 -5.76 3.25
C ARG A 87 12.92 -6.05 3.12
N ASN A 88 13.79 -5.07 3.40
CA ASN A 88 15.25 -5.28 3.45
C ASN A 88 15.67 -6.21 4.59
N LYS A 89 14.84 -6.36 5.61
CA LYS A 89 15.03 -7.28 6.72
C LYS A 89 14.13 -8.52 6.64
N ASN A 90 13.53 -8.77 5.48
CA ASN A 90 12.58 -9.86 5.30
C ASN A 90 11.42 -9.84 6.31
N SER A 91 11.00 -8.64 6.75
CA SER A 91 9.76 -8.40 7.47
C SER A 91 8.71 -8.01 6.44
N LEU A 92 7.73 -8.89 6.20
CA LEU A 92 6.83 -8.75 5.07
C LEU A 92 5.43 -8.38 5.54
N MET A 93 4.91 -7.28 5.04
CA MET A 93 3.52 -6.87 5.19
C MET A 93 2.95 -6.36 3.88
N GLN A 94 1.69 -6.67 3.60
CA GLN A 94 1.04 -6.30 2.35
C GLN A 94 -0.49 -6.28 2.47
N VAL A 95 -1.16 -5.64 1.51
CA VAL A 95 -2.60 -5.82 1.34
C VAL A 95 -2.92 -7.25 0.89
N PHE A 96 -4.12 -7.72 1.20
CA PHE A 96 -4.62 -9.01 0.72
C PHE A 96 -5.51 -8.86 -0.51
N ASN A 97 -6.11 -7.67 -0.70
CA ASN A 97 -6.90 -7.35 -1.88
C ASN A 97 -6.02 -7.30 -3.14
N THR A 98 -6.61 -7.55 -4.28
CA THR A 98 -5.92 -7.55 -5.59
C THR A 98 -5.89 -6.19 -6.25
N LYS A 99 -6.49 -5.17 -5.65
CA LYS A 99 -6.67 -3.83 -6.25
C LYS A 99 -5.51 -2.89 -5.94
N SER A 100 -4.95 -2.98 -4.72
CA SER A 100 -3.80 -2.17 -4.25
C SER A 100 -4.01 -0.66 -4.40
N PHE A 101 -5.20 -0.16 -4.03
CA PHE A 101 -5.52 1.25 -3.92
C PHE A 101 -6.45 1.54 -2.73
N SER A 102 -6.81 2.82 -2.51
CA SER A 102 -7.23 3.33 -1.21
C SER A 102 -8.51 2.70 -0.66
N TYR A 103 -9.65 2.77 -1.36
CA TYR A 103 -10.89 2.27 -0.78
C TYR A 103 -10.85 0.77 -0.45
N PRO A 104 -10.36 -0.14 -1.35
CA PRO A 104 -10.13 -1.55 -1.02
C PRO A 104 -9.18 -1.77 0.15
N GLY A 105 -8.11 -0.96 0.25
CA GLY A 105 -7.15 -1.02 1.36
C GLY A 105 -7.78 -0.68 2.71
N TYR A 106 -8.51 0.44 2.79
CA TYR A 106 -9.24 0.82 4.00
C TYR A 106 -10.39 -0.14 4.33
N SER A 107 -11.11 -0.63 3.31
CA SER A 107 -12.14 -1.66 3.52
C SER A 107 -11.54 -2.92 4.14
N GLU A 108 -10.47 -3.44 3.57
CA GLU A 108 -9.76 -4.61 4.10
C GLU A 108 -9.28 -4.38 5.54
N MET A 109 -8.71 -3.20 5.82
CA MET A 109 -8.17 -2.81 7.11
C MET A 109 -9.21 -2.87 8.23
N PHE A 110 -10.43 -2.40 7.98
CA PHE A 110 -11.46 -2.27 9.00
C PHE A 110 -12.53 -3.35 8.96
N CYS A 111 -12.73 -4.03 7.80
CA CYS A 111 -13.68 -5.13 7.68
C CYS A 111 -13.02 -6.52 7.85
N GLY A 112 -11.67 -6.57 7.89
CA GLY A 112 -10.92 -7.78 8.21
C GLY A 112 -10.80 -8.79 7.07
N TRP A 113 -11.21 -8.43 5.84
CA TRP A 113 -11.07 -9.26 4.65
C TRP A 113 -11.10 -8.43 3.36
N ALA A 114 -10.52 -8.97 2.31
CA ALA A 114 -10.55 -8.38 0.98
C ALA A 114 -11.81 -8.82 0.24
N ASP A 115 -12.64 -7.87 -0.17
CA ASP A 115 -13.87 -8.08 -0.93
C ASP A 115 -13.69 -7.57 -2.36
N ASP A 116 -12.87 -8.26 -3.13
CA ASP A 116 -12.50 -7.87 -4.49
C ASP A 116 -13.66 -7.94 -5.51
N GLU A 117 -14.79 -8.55 -5.11
CA GLU A 117 -15.99 -8.64 -5.97
C GLU A 117 -16.86 -7.39 -5.89
N ARG A 118 -16.98 -6.76 -4.70
CA ARG A 118 -17.87 -5.64 -4.46
C ARG A 118 -17.14 -4.32 -4.22
N ILE A 119 -15.87 -4.38 -3.81
CA ILE A 119 -15.02 -3.22 -3.54
C ILE A 119 -13.97 -3.15 -4.65
N ILE A 120 -14.34 -2.51 -5.75
CA ILE A 120 -13.55 -2.50 -6.98
C ILE A 120 -12.99 -1.13 -7.37
N GLU A 121 -13.47 -0.05 -6.73
CA GLU A 121 -13.16 1.34 -7.06
C GLU A 121 -13.04 2.21 -5.81
N ASN A 122 -12.62 3.46 -5.99
CA ASN A 122 -12.50 4.49 -4.94
C ASN A 122 -13.79 5.30 -4.72
N ASP A 123 -14.92 4.84 -5.21
CA ASP A 123 -16.19 5.54 -5.10
C ASP A 123 -16.63 5.77 -3.65
N PRO A 124 -17.17 6.95 -3.31
CA PRO A 124 -17.67 7.26 -1.98
C PRO A 124 -19.02 6.56 -1.70
N ILE A 125 -19.05 5.25 -1.78
CA ILE A 125 -20.24 4.40 -1.57
C ILE A 125 -20.14 3.72 -0.19
N PRO A 126 -21.23 3.66 0.59
CA PRO A 126 -21.21 2.98 1.88
C PRO A 126 -20.75 1.53 1.76
N ASN A 127 -19.70 1.15 2.51
CA ASN A 127 -19.16 -0.19 2.51
C ASN A 127 -20.24 -1.23 2.84
N PRO A 128 -20.46 -2.23 1.97
CA PRO A 128 -21.42 -3.29 2.25
C PRO A 128 -21.01 -4.16 3.44
N ASN A 129 -19.71 -4.25 3.74
CA ASN A 129 -19.15 -5.07 4.80
C ASN A 129 -19.21 -4.38 6.17
N VAL A 130 -19.38 -5.18 7.23
CA VAL A 130 -19.39 -4.66 8.61
C VAL A 130 -17.97 -4.39 9.09
N SER A 131 -17.71 -3.16 9.53
CA SER A 131 -16.41 -2.78 10.08
C SER A 131 -16.28 -3.10 11.58
N VAL A 132 -15.06 -3.31 12.05
CA VAL A 132 -14.76 -3.45 13.49
C VAL A 132 -15.17 -2.22 14.29
N MET A 133 -15.19 -1.02 13.68
CA MET A 133 -15.66 0.21 14.31
C MET A 133 -17.16 0.18 14.57
N GLU A 134 -17.96 -0.38 13.65
CA GLU A 134 -19.40 -0.60 13.88
C GLU A 134 -19.65 -1.59 15.02
N VAL A 135 -18.87 -2.67 15.08
CA VAL A 135 -18.95 -3.64 16.17
C VAL A 135 -18.59 -3.00 17.51
N ALA A 136 -17.53 -2.18 17.52
CA ALA A 136 -17.16 -1.43 18.72
C ALA A 136 -18.28 -0.49 19.17
N ASN A 137 -18.92 0.27 18.27
CA ASN A 137 -19.98 1.20 18.67
C ASN A 137 -21.29 0.49 19.11
N LYS A 138 -21.47 -0.77 18.74
CA LYS A 138 -22.59 -1.61 19.26
C LYS A 138 -22.31 -2.15 20.67
N ASP A 139 -21.05 -2.30 21.07
CA ASP A 139 -20.67 -2.77 22.41
C ASP A 139 -20.92 -1.66 23.45
N PRO A 140 -21.64 -1.96 24.56
CA PRO A 140 -21.95 -0.95 25.58
C PRO A 140 -20.73 -0.25 26.19
N ARG A 141 -19.55 -0.87 26.17
CA ARG A 141 -18.29 -0.30 26.70
C ARG A 141 -17.75 0.86 25.85
N TYR A 142 -18.06 0.85 24.55
CA TYR A 142 -17.49 1.76 23.55
C TYR A 142 -18.56 2.62 22.88
N LYS A 143 -19.84 2.31 23.05
CA LYS A 143 -20.96 3.07 22.45
C LYS A 143 -20.87 4.56 22.75
N GLY A 144 -20.85 5.38 21.70
CA GLY A 144 -20.67 6.82 21.79
C GLY A 144 -19.22 7.30 22.02
N HIS A 145 -18.26 6.37 22.04
CA HIS A 145 -16.82 6.65 22.17
C HIS A 145 -16.01 6.14 20.96
N VAL A 146 -16.68 5.96 19.81
CA VAL A 146 -16.05 5.60 18.53
C VAL A 146 -16.16 6.81 17.60
N MET A 147 -15.05 7.22 16.98
CA MET A 147 -15.03 8.39 16.08
C MET A 147 -14.05 8.20 14.93
N VAL A 148 -14.30 8.89 13.80
CA VAL A 148 -13.41 8.90 12.63
C VAL A 148 -13.21 10.31 12.10
N TYR A 149 -11.94 10.64 11.80
CA TYR A 149 -11.54 11.83 11.06
C TYR A 149 -10.65 11.43 9.88
N GLY A 150 -11.03 11.82 8.67
CA GLY A 150 -10.25 11.54 7.47
C GLY A 150 -10.06 12.79 6.61
N SER A 151 -8.90 12.89 5.98
CA SER A 151 -8.67 13.94 4.99
C SER A 151 -9.48 13.68 3.72
N TRP A 152 -9.51 12.42 3.27
CA TRP A 152 -10.28 11.99 2.09
C TRP A 152 -11.74 11.65 2.43
N GLU A 153 -12.67 12.01 1.52
CA GLU A 153 -14.12 11.85 1.74
C GLU A 153 -14.55 10.38 1.91
N SER A 154 -13.91 9.45 1.18
CA SER A 154 -14.32 8.05 1.18
C SER A 154 -13.98 7.30 2.48
N ILE A 155 -13.17 7.86 3.37
CA ILE A 155 -12.80 7.24 4.64
C ILE A 155 -14.03 6.91 5.49
N ARG A 156 -15.01 7.81 5.60
CA ARG A 156 -16.23 7.55 6.37
C ARG A 156 -17.10 6.45 5.77
N PHE A 157 -17.07 6.32 4.45
CA PHE A 157 -17.78 5.26 3.74
C PHE A 157 -17.10 3.90 3.91
N ALA A 158 -15.76 3.87 3.88
CA ALA A 158 -15.00 2.63 4.09
C ALA A 158 -15.29 1.99 5.45
N VAL A 159 -15.44 2.78 6.53
CA VAL A 159 -15.81 2.29 7.86
C VAL A 159 -17.31 2.30 8.12
N ASN A 160 -18.11 2.83 7.20
CA ASN A 160 -19.56 2.99 7.23
C ASN A 160 -20.09 3.57 8.55
N ASN A 161 -19.58 4.76 8.90
CA ASN A 161 -19.91 5.41 10.17
C ASN A 161 -21.40 5.73 10.33
N GLU A 162 -22.11 5.99 9.21
CA GLU A 162 -23.54 6.25 9.22
C GLU A 162 -24.33 5.01 9.67
N ARG A 163 -24.12 3.85 9.04
CA ARG A 163 -24.73 2.58 9.48
C ARG A 163 -24.29 2.19 10.88
N GLY A 164 -23.04 2.46 11.22
CA GLY A 164 -22.45 2.21 12.54
C GLY A 164 -22.99 3.12 13.64
N GLY A 165 -23.59 4.27 13.29
CA GLY A 165 -24.16 5.23 14.23
C GLY A 165 -23.11 5.93 15.10
N PHE A 166 -21.90 6.16 14.60
CA PHE A 166 -20.84 6.88 15.30
C PHE A 166 -20.39 8.13 14.53
N PRO A 167 -19.94 9.19 15.26
CA PRO A 167 -19.51 10.43 14.64
C PRO A 167 -18.35 10.25 13.68
N GLY A 168 -18.41 10.94 12.51
CA GLY A 168 -17.35 10.98 11.53
C GLY A 168 -17.33 12.31 10.80
N SER A 169 -16.12 12.78 10.44
CA SER A 169 -15.92 13.98 9.61
C SER A 169 -14.77 13.73 8.65
N THR A 170 -15.06 13.84 7.37
CA THR A 170 -14.09 13.60 6.30
C THR A 170 -14.16 14.74 5.29
N ALA A 171 -13.11 14.89 4.48
CA ALA A 171 -12.99 15.98 3.52
C ALA A 171 -13.36 17.35 4.16
N TYR A 172 -14.20 18.12 3.50
CA TYR A 172 -14.59 19.47 3.93
C TYR A 172 -15.82 19.50 4.85
N GLU A 173 -16.18 18.36 5.45
CA GLU A 173 -17.24 18.33 6.47
C GLU A 173 -16.76 19.03 7.75
N GLN A 174 -17.70 19.66 8.46
CA GLN A 174 -17.45 20.24 9.78
C GLN A 174 -17.04 19.14 10.79
N ASN A 175 -16.53 19.56 11.94
CA ASN A 175 -16.17 18.62 13.00
C ASN A 175 -17.35 17.71 13.40
N ALA A 176 -17.04 16.47 13.83
CA ALA A 176 -18.02 15.46 14.21
C ALA A 176 -18.31 15.44 15.73
N SER A 177 -17.73 16.36 16.51
CA SER A 177 -17.93 16.39 17.97
C SER A 177 -19.40 16.62 18.34
N PRO A 178 -19.99 15.79 19.23
CA PRO A 178 -21.33 16.03 19.72
C PRO A 178 -21.45 17.31 20.57
N ASN A 179 -20.33 17.81 21.12
CA ASN A 179 -20.24 19.01 21.94
C ASN A 179 -19.06 19.89 21.50
N PRO A 180 -19.12 20.51 20.31
CA PRO A 180 -17.97 21.19 19.73
C PRO A 180 -17.50 22.37 20.58
N SER A 181 -16.23 22.35 20.96
CA SER A 181 -15.56 23.43 21.69
C SER A 181 -15.50 24.72 20.85
N PRO A 182 -15.25 25.89 21.47
CA PRO A 182 -14.99 27.13 20.72
C PRO A 182 -13.83 26.99 19.71
N ARG A 183 -12.83 26.16 20.00
CA ARG A 183 -11.71 25.89 19.07
C ARG A 183 -12.17 25.07 17.88
N LEU A 184 -12.95 24.00 18.08
CA LEU A 184 -13.52 23.23 16.97
C LEU A 184 -14.35 24.13 16.04
N LYS A 185 -15.23 24.97 16.60
CA LYS A 185 -16.01 25.94 15.81
C LYS A 185 -15.14 26.98 15.09
N MET A 186 -13.97 27.32 15.64
CA MET A 186 -13.02 28.20 14.95
C MET A 186 -12.34 27.45 13.77
N ILE A 187 -11.95 26.20 13.96
CA ILE A 187 -11.36 25.37 12.92
C ILE A 187 -12.35 25.17 11.77
N ASP A 188 -13.64 24.90 12.05
CA ASP A 188 -14.70 24.85 11.04
C ASP A 188 -14.74 26.12 10.19
N ARG A 189 -14.77 27.30 10.84
CA ARG A 189 -14.78 28.60 10.12
C ARG A 189 -13.51 28.83 9.32
N MET A 190 -12.35 28.38 9.81
CA MET A 190 -11.08 28.50 9.06
C MET A 190 -11.14 27.63 7.80
N MET A 191 -11.62 26.39 7.91
CA MET A 191 -11.77 25.48 6.77
C MET A 191 -12.79 26.03 5.75
N GLU A 192 -13.95 26.51 6.19
CA GLU A 192 -14.95 27.15 5.33
C GLU A 192 -14.44 28.39 4.60
N SER A 193 -13.51 29.13 5.23
CA SER A 193 -12.92 30.35 4.65
C SER A 193 -11.76 30.09 3.69
N MET A 194 -11.36 28.85 3.46
CA MET A 194 -10.28 28.53 2.52
C MET A 194 -10.62 29.01 1.11
N TYR A 195 -9.68 29.74 0.51
CA TYR A 195 -9.86 30.29 -0.84
C TYR A 195 -10.08 29.18 -1.86
N GLY A 196 -11.19 29.31 -2.62
CA GLY A 196 -11.56 28.38 -3.69
C GLY A 196 -12.51 27.26 -3.26
N GLY A 197 -12.94 27.25 -2.00
CA GLY A 197 -13.88 26.22 -1.50
C GLY A 197 -13.30 24.80 -1.53
N PRO A 198 -14.15 23.78 -1.38
CA PRO A 198 -13.73 22.39 -1.47
C PRO A 198 -13.11 22.09 -2.84
N ARG A 199 -11.88 21.61 -2.85
CA ARG A 199 -11.20 21.16 -4.07
C ARG A 199 -11.06 19.67 -3.99
N GLY A 200 -11.89 18.94 -4.78
CA GLY A 200 -11.95 17.49 -4.70
C GLY A 200 -12.50 16.98 -3.36
N GLY A 201 -12.43 15.71 -3.14
CA GLY A 201 -12.91 15.05 -1.92
C GLY A 201 -11.90 15.02 -0.77
N GLU A 202 -10.88 15.91 -0.72
CA GLU A 202 -9.82 15.86 0.28
C GLU A 202 -9.51 17.23 0.90
N ARG A 203 -9.45 17.26 2.25
CA ARG A 203 -9.02 18.44 3.01
C ARG A 203 -7.55 18.33 3.43
N PRO A 204 -6.84 19.45 3.62
CA PRO A 204 -5.47 19.42 4.15
C PRO A 204 -5.37 18.69 5.49
N ASP A 205 -4.37 17.83 5.64
CA ASP A 205 -4.12 17.02 6.84
C ASP A 205 -4.06 17.81 8.14
N ALA A 206 -3.62 19.07 8.07
CA ALA A 206 -3.59 19.98 9.23
C ALA A 206 -4.97 20.19 9.88
N PHE A 207 -6.06 20.17 9.11
CA PHE A 207 -7.42 20.26 9.66
C PHE A 207 -7.87 18.93 10.28
N THR A 208 -7.56 17.81 9.63
CA THR A 208 -7.82 16.46 10.17
C THR A 208 -7.09 16.28 11.50
N TYR A 209 -5.81 16.67 11.56
CA TYR A 209 -5.02 16.69 12.79
C TYR A 209 -5.65 17.60 13.86
N ALA A 210 -6.03 18.83 13.51
CA ALA A 210 -6.60 19.78 14.47
C ALA A 210 -7.94 19.27 15.04
N TYR A 211 -8.79 18.66 14.23
CA TYR A 211 -10.02 18.03 14.68
C TYR A 211 -9.73 16.84 15.63
N ALA A 212 -8.82 15.95 15.25
CA ALA A 212 -8.45 14.81 16.09
C ALA A 212 -7.91 15.27 17.46
N MET A 213 -7.02 16.27 17.48
CA MET A 213 -6.43 16.80 18.72
C MET A 213 -7.45 17.44 19.65
N GLU A 214 -8.41 18.20 19.13
CA GLU A 214 -9.46 18.80 19.96
C GLU A 214 -10.46 17.74 20.42
N THR A 215 -10.77 16.75 19.59
CA THR A 215 -11.64 15.62 19.95
C THR A 215 -11.04 14.77 21.07
N LEU A 216 -9.75 14.47 21.01
CA LEU A 216 -9.03 13.76 22.09
C LEU A 216 -9.16 14.49 23.42
N ARG A 217 -9.09 15.82 23.41
CA ARG A 217 -9.18 16.66 24.64
C ARG A 217 -10.59 16.84 25.18
N ASN A 218 -11.62 16.84 24.30
CA ASN A 218 -12.97 17.22 24.67
C ASN A 218 -13.95 16.04 24.76
N ASP A 219 -13.88 15.11 23.77
CA ASP A 219 -14.86 14.04 23.62
C ASP A 219 -14.37 12.69 24.15
N HIS A 220 -13.06 12.56 24.33
CA HIS A 220 -12.43 11.37 24.90
C HIS A 220 -12.86 10.05 24.23
N PRO A 221 -12.69 9.88 22.89
CA PRO A 221 -13.00 8.63 22.23
C PRO A 221 -12.11 7.48 22.76
N LYS A 222 -12.69 6.28 22.81
CA LYS A 222 -11.96 5.03 23.16
C LYS A 222 -11.45 4.29 21.94
N LEU A 223 -12.12 4.48 20.79
CA LEU A 223 -11.63 4.06 19.47
C LEU A 223 -11.69 5.28 18.54
N LEU A 224 -10.53 5.72 18.13
CA LEU A 224 -10.39 6.85 17.19
C LEU A 224 -9.63 6.40 15.96
N PHE A 225 -10.18 6.66 14.77
CA PHE A 225 -9.47 6.54 13.51
C PHE A 225 -9.16 7.92 12.95
N VAL A 226 -7.89 8.16 12.58
CA VAL A 226 -7.39 9.38 11.95
C VAL A 226 -6.66 9.00 10.67
N SER A 227 -7.17 9.45 9.52
CA SER A 227 -6.59 9.17 8.21
C SER A 227 -6.05 10.44 7.56
N PHE A 228 -4.75 10.45 7.27
CA PHE A 228 -4.05 11.52 6.56
C PHE A 228 -3.88 11.13 5.09
N GLY A 229 -4.23 12.02 4.15
CA GLY A 229 -4.28 11.74 2.72
C GLY A 229 -3.13 12.34 1.91
N ALA A 230 -2.50 13.40 2.40
CA ALA A 230 -1.59 14.22 1.59
C ALA A 230 -0.36 13.48 1.05
N THR A 231 0.04 12.33 1.60
CA THR A 231 1.11 11.50 1.03
C THR A 231 0.71 10.93 -0.33
N ASP A 232 -0.53 10.49 -0.49
CA ASP A 232 -1.03 9.99 -1.77
C ASP A 232 -1.18 11.11 -2.80
N GLU A 233 -1.77 12.25 -2.43
CA GLU A 233 -1.91 13.43 -3.27
C GLU A 233 -0.57 13.90 -3.87
N TYR A 234 0.47 14.07 -3.02
CA TYR A 234 1.79 14.48 -3.50
C TYR A 234 2.50 13.37 -4.27
N GLY A 235 2.21 12.11 -3.97
CA GLY A 235 2.64 10.97 -4.77
C GLY A 235 2.11 11.06 -6.20
N HIS A 236 0.80 11.19 -6.39
CA HIS A 236 0.15 11.36 -7.69
C HIS A 236 0.65 12.60 -8.44
N GLY A 237 0.85 13.71 -7.72
CA GLY A 237 1.45 14.92 -8.27
C GLY A 237 2.90 14.75 -8.74
N GLY A 238 3.58 13.68 -8.34
CA GLY A 238 5.01 13.52 -8.59
C GLY A 238 5.85 14.59 -7.86
N GLU A 239 5.35 15.09 -6.74
CA GLU A 239 5.98 16.15 -5.95
C GLU A 239 6.73 15.55 -4.75
N TYR A 240 7.83 14.84 -5.02
CA TYR A 240 8.57 14.10 -4.00
C TYR A 240 9.15 14.99 -2.90
N ASP A 241 9.46 16.24 -3.20
CA ASP A 241 9.86 17.23 -2.22
C ASP A 241 8.75 17.48 -1.18
N LYS A 242 7.51 17.66 -1.62
CA LYS A 242 6.35 17.83 -0.74
C LYS A 242 5.97 16.53 -0.03
N TYR A 243 6.11 15.41 -0.72
CA TYR A 243 5.88 14.08 -0.14
C TYR A 243 6.76 13.85 1.10
N LEU A 244 8.06 14.14 1.03
CA LEU A 244 8.95 14.06 2.19
C LEU A 244 8.60 15.08 3.29
N GLU A 245 8.25 16.31 2.93
CA GLU A 245 7.86 17.33 3.90
C GLU A 245 6.58 16.93 4.66
N ILE A 246 5.57 16.36 3.99
CA ILE A 246 4.33 15.93 4.65
C ILE A 246 4.55 14.70 5.54
N ILE A 247 5.40 13.75 5.15
CA ILE A 247 5.82 12.65 6.01
C ILE A 247 6.44 13.19 7.30
N ARG A 248 7.36 14.14 7.17
CA ARG A 248 8.01 14.79 8.32
C ARG A 248 7.02 15.55 9.21
N GLN A 249 6.04 16.22 8.62
CA GLN A 249 4.97 16.91 9.34
C GLN A 249 4.10 15.93 10.11
N THR A 250 3.69 14.84 9.46
CA THR A 250 2.81 13.81 10.04
C THR A 250 3.50 13.03 11.16
N ASP A 251 4.82 12.81 11.09
CA ASP A 251 5.61 12.30 12.23
C ASP A 251 5.45 13.21 13.47
N GLY A 252 5.42 14.53 13.26
CA GLY A 252 5.11 15.51 14.31
C GLY A 252 3.68 15.41 14.83
N PHE A 253 2.70 15.18 13.96
CA PHE A 253 1.30 14.99 14.35
C PHE A 253 1.12 13.73 15.21
N ILE A 254 1.78 12.64 14.84
CA ILE A 254 1.77 11.40 15.62
C ILE A 254 2.37 11.63 17.00
N ARG A 255 3.51 12.32 17.08
CA ARG A 255 4.12 12.70 18.37
C ARG A 255 3.12 13.46 19.24
N ASP A 256 2.50 14.50 18.71
CA ASP A 256 1.59 15.36 19.46
C ASP A 256 0.34 14.61 19.94
N ILE A 257 -0.18 13.66 19.14
CA ILE A 257 -1.28 12.75 19.51
C ILE A 257 -0.85 11.87 20.68
N VAL A 258 0.30 11.20 20.59
CA VAL A 258 0.81 10.32 21.63
C VAL A 258 1.08 11.10 22.92
N GLU A 259 1.79 12.23 22.83
CA GLU A 259 2.12 13.07 24.01
C GLU A 259 0.86 13.63 24.69
N THR A 260 -0.16 14.02 23.90
CA THR A 260 -1.45 14.49 24.44
C THR A 260 -2.16 13.38 25.21
N CYS A 261 -2.20 12.18 24.66
CA CYS A 261 -2.81 11.04 25.32
C CYS A 261 -2.02 10.61 26.57
N GLU A 262 -0.69 10.61 26.52
CA GLU A 262 0.12 10.26 27.71
C GLU A 262 0.11 11.34 28.81
N ALA A 263 -0.30 12.57 28.48
CA ALA A 263 -0.54 13.62 29.46
C ALA A 263 -1.94 13.55 30.12
N ASP A 264 -2.91 12.89 29.48
CA ASP A 264 -4.30 12.82 29.96
C ASP A 264 -4.54 11.54 30.78
N PRO A 265 -5.02 11.63 32.05
CA PRO A 265 -5.33 10.48 32.88
C PRO A 265 -6.36 9.49 32.28
N PHE A 266 -7.21 9.95 31.35
CA PHE A 266 -8.15 9.09 30.65
C PHE A 266 -7.44 8.10 29.72
N TYR A 267 -6.37 8.54 29.04
CA TYR A 267 -5.62 7.75 28.06
C TYR A 267 -4.35 7.12 28.63
N LYS A 268 -3.65 7.80 29.51
CA LYS A 268 -2.31 7.46 29.99
C LYS A 268 -2.18 6.00 30.42
N GLY A 269 -1.28 5.28 29.75
CA GLY A 269 -0.99 3.87 30.02
C GLY A 269 -2.14 2.90 29.70
N LYS A 270 -3.20 3.36 29.01
CA LYS A 270 -4.38 2.57 28.62
C LYS A 270 -4.59 2.54 27.12
N THR A 271 -3.77 3.27 26.37
CA THR A 271 -3.93 3.47 24.93
C THR A 271 -2.93 2.64 24.14
N THR A 272 -3.41 2.03 23.07
CA THR A 272 -2.59 1.42 22.03
C THR A 272 -2.74 2.22 20.75
N TYR A 273 -1.63 2.49 20.10
CA TYR A 273 -1.54 3.20 18.82
C TYR A 273 -1.17 2.20 17.74
N LEU A 274 -1.94 2.16 16.66
CA LEU A 274 -1.66 1.42 15.44
C LEU A 274 -1.49 2.42 14.31
N ILE A 275 -0.33 2.43 13.65
CA ILE A 275 -0.01 3.37 12.59
C ILE A 275 0.35 2.57 11.34
N SER A 276 -0.33 2.81 10.21
CA SER A 276 -0.15 2.02 9.00
C SER A 276 -0.40 2.84 7.72
N THR A 277 -0.37 2.17 6.60
CA THR A 277 -0.82 2.66 5.29
C THR A 277 -1.81 1.66 4.69
N ASP A 278 -2.66 2.15 3.82
CA ASP A 278 -3.69 1.36 3.12
C ASP A 278 -3.14 0.62 1.89
N HIS A 279 -2.17 1.20 1.19
CA HIS A 279 -1.42 0.60 0.10
C HIS A 279 -0.02 1.21 -0.01
N GLY A 280 0.82 0.66 -0.88
CA GLY A 280 2.11 1.22 -1.27
C GLY A 280 2.03 1.94 -2.61
N ARG A 281 3.18 2.18 -3.24
CA ARG A 281 3.31 2.83 -4.56
C ARG A 281 4.46 2.21 -5.34
N GLY A 282 4.50 2.46 -6.64
CA GLY A 282 5.60 2.05 -7.50
C GLY A 282 6.95 2.73 -7.19
N ASN A 283 7.99 2.26 -7.85
CA ASN A 283 9.35 2.80 -7.74
C ASN A 283 9.69 3.67 -8.96
N GLY A 284 10.71 4.52 -8.83
CA GLY A 284 11.22 5.35 -9.92
C GLY A 284 10.10 6.17 -10.59
N GLU A 285 9.89 5.98 -11.88
CA GLU A 285 8.85 6.70 -12.65
C GLU A 285 7.43 6.33 -12.21
N LYS A 286 7.23 5.09 -11.75
CA LYS A 286 5.95 4.61 -11.22
C LYS A 286 5.64 5.12 -9.79
N PHE A 287 6.49 5.94 -9.20
CA PHE A 287 6.21 6.59 -7.91
C PHE A 287 4.86 7.32 -7.87
N LYS A 288 4.42 7.86 -9.00
CA LYS A 288 3.12 8.53 -9.14
C LYS A 288 1.93 7.58 -9.03
N ASN A 289 2.16 6.29 -9.25
CA ASN A 289 1.10 5.32 -9.48
C ASN A 289 1.07 4.25 -8.38
N HIS A 290 -0.10 3.71 -8.19
CA HIS A 290 -0.40 2.50 -7.45
C HIS A 290 -1.51 1.75 -8.20
N GLY A 291 -1.89 0.57 -7.74
CA GLY A 291 -2.91 -0.24 -8.39
C GLY A 291 -2.43 -1.67 -8.63
N ALA A 292 -3.32 -2.48 -9.19
CA ALA A 292 -3.10 -3.92 -9.40
C ALA A 292 -1.92 -4.21 -10.33
N ASP A 293 -1.63 -3.33 -11.27
CA ASP A 293 -0.57 -3.43 -12.28
C ASP A 293 0.78 -2.84 -11.83
N VAL A 294 0.81 -2.16 -10.65
CA VAL A 294 1.99 -1.47 -10.17
C VAL A 294 2.73 -2.29 -9.11
N ARG A 295 3.93 -2.76 -9.47
CA ARG A 295 4.80 -3.48 -8.54
C ARG A 295 5.12 -2.64 -7.31
N GLY A 296 4.85 -3.19 -6.11
CA GLY A 296 5.08 -2.50 -4.84
C GLY A 296 3.86 -1.77 -4.29
N ALA A 297 2.80 -1.56 -5.08
CA ALA A 297 1.55 -0.97 -4.60
C ALA A 297 0.88 -1.80 -3.50
N ASN A 298 1.08 -3.11 -3.49
CA ASN A 298 0.58 -4.01 -2.45
C ASN A 298 1.42 -4.01 -1.16
N HIS A 299 2.59 -3.35 -1.12
CA HIS A 299 3.50 -3.37 0.03
C HIS A 299 3.08 -2.36 1.10
N THR A 300 2.71 -2.85 2.25
CA THR A 300 2.33 -2.04 3.41
C THR A 300 3.29 -2.25 4.57
N TRP A 301 3.03 -1.57 5.68
CA TRP A 301 3.80 -1.63 6.91
C TRP A 301 2.88 -1.31 8.10
N LEU A 302 3.32 -1.66 9.31
CA LEU A 302 2.63 -1.33 10.56
C LEU A 302 3.64 -0.91 11.63
N MET A 303 3.27 0.09 12.41
CA MET A 303 3.90 0.43 13.68
C MET A 303 2.87 0.28 14.79
N ALA A 304 3.27 -0.30 15.90
CA ALA A 304 2.43 -0.41 17.08
C ALA A 304 3.18 0.06 18.32
N LEU A 305 2.48 0.78 19.18
CA LEU A 305 3.03 1.38 20.40
C LEU A 305 1.95 1.39 21.50
N GLY A 306 2.37 1.35 22.75
CA GLY A 306 1.51 1.60 23.89
C GLY A 306 1.15 0.35 24.67
N ARG A 307 -0.07 0.34 25.21
CA ARG A 307 -0.52 -0.72 26.10
C ARG A 307 -0.55 -2.08 25.41
N ASN A 308 -0.03 -3.11 26.08
CA ASN A 308 0.04 -4.51 25.59
C ASN A 308 0.90 -4.68 24.32
N ILE A 309 1.66 -3.67 23.90
CA ILE A 309 2.56 -3.78 22.76
C ILE A 309 3.98 -4.06 23.29
N PRO A 310 4.64 -5.15 22.86
CA PRO A 310 6.03 -5.41 23.24
C PRO A 310 6.98 -4.41 22.59
N ALA A 311 8.02 -4.02 23.30
CA ALA A 311 9.11 -3.21 22.75
C ALA A 311 10.07 -4.10 21.93
N ALA A 312 9.61 -4.56 20.77
CA ALA A 312 10.38 -5.45 19.89
C ALA A 312 11.21 -4.70 18.84
N GLY A 313 10.99 -3.39 18.70
CA GLY A 313 11.74 -2.58 17.73
C GLY A 313 11.39 -2.88 16.29
N GLU A 314 12.35 -2.65 15.41
CA GLU A 314 12.22 -3.03 14.01
C GLU A 314 12.37 -4.54 13.85
N THR A 315 11.33 -5.20 13.36
CA THR A 315 11.30 -6.66 13.24
C THR A 315 12.01 -7.15 11.99
N GLU A 316 12.41 -8.42 12.00
CA GLU A 316 13.06 -9.07 10.88
C GLU A 316 12.63 -10.53 10.74
N ASN A 317 12.75 -11.08 9.54
CA ASN A 317 12.44 -12.48 9.21
C ASN A 317 11.04 -12.92 9.69
N ASN A 318 10.01 -12.09 9.47
CA ASN A 318 8.65 -12.38 9.91
C ASN A 318 7.59 -12.03 8.85
N GLY A 319 6.38 -12.54 9.03
CA GLY A 319 5.26 -12.41 8.08
C GLY A 319 5.18 -13.61 7.10
N PRO A 320 4.47 -13.49 5.95
CA PRO A 320 3.78 -12.27 5.55
C PRO A 320 2.59 -11.94 6.45
N PHE A 321 2.52 -10.67 6.84
CA PHE A 321 1.36 -10.07 7.48
C PHE A 321 0.48 -9.39 6.43
N TYR A 322 -0.79 -9.22 6.76
CA TYR A 322 -1.76 -8.61 5.86
C TYR A 322 -2.54 -7.50 6.54
N THR A 323 -2.85 -6.45 5.80
CA THR A 323 -3.59 -5.27 6.28
C THR A 323 -4.94 -5.65 6.93
N LYS A 324 -5.60 -6.72 6.46
CA LYS A 324 -6.83 -7.27 7.07
C LYS A 324 -6.69 -7.71 8.55
N GLN A 325 -5.46 -7.93 9.03
CA GLN A 325 -5.22 -8.29 10.44
C GLN A 325 -5.39 -7.10 11.39
N ILE A 326 -5.45 -5.85 10.88
CA ILE A 326 -5.69 -4.65 11.68
C ILE A 326 -7.05 -4.73 12.38
N ALA A 327 -8.11 -5.15 11.69
CA ALA A 327 -9.43 -5.32 12.31
C ALA A 327 -9.41 -6.35 13.46
N ALA A 328 -8.77 -7.49 13.25
CA ALA A 328 -8.61 -8.53 14.28
C ALA A 328 -7.80 -8.02 15.48
N THR A 329 -6.74 -7.23 15.23
CA THR A 329 -5.91 -6.62 16.27
C THR A 329 -6.69 -5.58 17.08
N ILE A 330 -7.46 -4.72 16.42
CA ILE A 330 -8.35 -3.76 17.13
C ILE A 330 -9.36 -4.52 18.00
N ALA A 331 -9.97 -5.58 17.46
CA ALA A 331 -10.95 -6.39 18.20
C ALA A 331 -10.32 -7.05 19.44
N ASP A 332 -9.16 -7.66 19.31
CA ASP A 332 -8.41 -8.26 20.40
C ASP A 332 -8.05 -7.23 21.49
N LEU A 333 -7.46 -6.11 21.12
CA LEU A 333 -7.09 -5.02 22.03
C LEU A 333 -8.28 -4.45 22.82
N LEU A 334 -9.46 -4.40 22.21
CA LEU A 334 -10.70 -3.91 22.83
C LEU A 334 -11.54 -5.02 23.48
N GLY A 335 -11.14 -6.29 23.32
CA GLY A 335 -11.90 -7.44 23.80
C GLY A 335 -13.28 -7.55 23.14
N LEU A 336 -13.34 -7.35 21.82
CA LEU A 336 -14.56 -7.45 21.00
C LEU A 336 -14.63 -8.82 20.33
N ASP A 337 -15.84 -9.36 20.20
CA ASP A 337 -16.08 -10.51 19.31
C ASP A 337 -16.36 -9.99 17.89
N PHE A 338 -15.34 -10.02 17.06
CA PHE A 338 -15.40 -9.60 15.67
C PHE A 338 -15.20 -10.78 14.75
N THR A 339 -16.09 -10.92 13.78
CA THR A 339 -15.96 -11.89 12.68
C THR A 339 -16.27 -11.16 11.38
N PRO A 340 -15.35 -11.15 10.41
CA PRO A 340 -15.60 -10.61 9.08
C PRO A 340 -16.80 -11.26 8.39
N ASP A 341 -17.45 -10.55 7.46
CA ASP A 341 -18.66 -11.02 6.76
C ASP A 341 -18.44 -12.30 5.94
N ASN A 342 -17.21 -12.58 5.51
CA ASN A 342 -16.86 -13.86 4.87
C ASN A 342 -16.72 -15.05 5.85
N GLY A 343 -16.88 -14.80 7.16
CA GLY A 343 -16.79 -15.83 8.21
C GLY A 343 -15.37 -16.27 8.58
N VAL A 344 -14.34 -15.70 7.96
CA VAL A 344 -12.93 -16.11 8.17
C VAL A 344 -12.22 -15.08 9.05
N LYS A 345 -11.95 -15.44 10.30
CA LYS A 345 -11.17 -14.59 11.23
C LYS A 345 -9.69 -14.61 10.85
N SER A 346 -9.06 -13.44 10.93
CA SER A 346 -7.60 -13.31 10.92
C SER A 346 -7.08 -13.34 12.36
N GLU A 347 -5.84 -13.81 12.55
CA GLU A 347 -5.15 -13.66 13.83
C GLU A 347 -4.67 -12.21 14.00
N PRO A 348 -4.65 -11.65 15.23
CA PRO A 348 -4.00 -10.38 15.52
C PRO A 348 -2.52 -10.38 15.15
N PHE A 349 -1.91 -9.20 15.00
CA PHE A 349 -0.47 -9.12 14.75
C PHE A 349 0.33 -9.66 15.94
N ASP A 350 1.27 -10.53 15.65
CA ASP A 350 2.29 -11.02 16.58
C ASP A 350 3.67 -10.72 15.99
N PRO A 351 4.44 -9.77 16.53
CA PRO A 351 5.77 -9.43 16.01
C PRO A 351 6.79 -10.57 16.17
N SER A 352 6.50 -11.56 17.01
CA SER A 352 7.32 -12.77 17.16
C SER A 352 6.98 -13.87 16.15
N TYR A 353 5.94 -13.68 15.34
CA TYR A 353 5.54 -14.66 14.34
C TYR A 353 6.66 -14.82 13.30
N TYR A 354 7.30 -15.97 13.33
CA TYR A 354 8.33 -16.38 12.39
C TYR A 354 7.78 -17.50 11.52
N LYS A 355 7.67 -17.24 10.23
CA LYS A 355 7.57 -18.30 9.24
C LYS A 355 8.94 -18.40 8.57
N GLU A 356 9.61 -19.54 8.73
CA GLU A 356 10.87 -19.78 8.01
C GLU A 356 10.63 -19.46 6.53
N PRO A 357 11.41 -18.54 5.92
CA PRO A 357 11.25 -18.25 4.51
C PRO A 357 11.46 -19.55 3.76
N GLU A 358 10.43 -20.03 3.10
CA GLU A 358 10.64 -21.12 2.17
C GLU A 358 11.59 -20.58 1.10
N ALA A 359 12.73 -21.25 0.94
CA ALA A 359 13.60 -20.93 -0.18
C ALA A 359 12.74 -20.90 -1.45
N PRO A 360 12.82 -19.87 -2.28
CA PRO A 360 11.98 -19.75 -3.44
C PRO A 360 12.15 -21.01 -4.30
N LYS A 361 11.02 -21.63 -4.63
CA LYS A 361 11.00 -22.84 -5.47
C LYS A 361 10.55 -22.45 -6.86
N ALA A 362 11.26 -22.94 -7.86
CA ALA A 362 10.82 -22.77 -9.23
C ALA A 362 9.44 -23.41 -9.43
N SER A 363 8.48 -22.64 -9.90
CA SER A 363 7.17 -23.14 -10.35
C SER A 363 7.30 -23.92 -11.66
N ALA A 364 8.32 -23.58 -12.48
CA ALA A 364 8.63 -24.25 -13.74
C ALA A 364 10.13 -24.15 -14.08
N THR A 365 10.60 -25.05 -14.93
CA THR A 365 11.98 -25.04 -15.47
C THR A 365 11.91 -24.88 -16.99
N PHE A 366 12.73 -23.98 -17.51
CA PHE A 366 12.83 -23.68 -18.94
C PHE A 366 14.26 -23.90 -19.42
N PRO A 367 14.52 -24.95 -20.20
CA PRO A 367 15.78 -25.13 -20.88
C PRO A 367 15.93 -24.10 -22.00
N ALA A 368 17.18 -23.70 -22.29
CA ALA A 368 17.44 -22.77 -23.38
C ALA A 368 17.03 -23.36 -24.74
N ILE A 369 16.47 -22.54 -25.59
CA ILE A 369 16.10 -22.93 -26.96
C ILE A 369 17.23 -22.64 -27.96
N LYS A 370 17.27 -23.40 -29.04
CA LYS A 370 18.11 -23.05 -30.19
C LYS A 370 17.48 -21.88 -30.94
N ALA A 371 18.19 -20.76 -31.03
CA ALA A 371 17.75 -19.57 -31.73
C ALA A 371 18.85 -19.02 -32.64
N ALA A 372 18.47 -18.33 -33.70
CA ALA A 372 19.36 -17.65 -34.62
C ALA A 372 18.96 -16.16 -34.72
N PRO A 373 19.32 -15.34 -33.72
CA PRO A 373 18.87 -13.95 -33.69
C PRO A 373 19.43 -13.15 -34.88
N LYS A 374 18.61 -12.27 -35.44
CA LYS A 374 18.96 -11.38 -36.57
C LYS A 374 19.25 -9.95 -36.14
N GLY A 375 18.73 -9.55 -34.97
CA GLY A 375 18.95 -8.21 -34.44
C GLY A 375 18.31 -8.04 -33.06
N HIS A 376 18.54 -6.89 -32.45
CA HIS A 376 17.91 -6.53 -31.18
C HIS A 376 16.50 -5.98 -31.39
N GLY A 377 15.60 -6.26 -30.43
CA GLY A 377 14.27 -5.70 -30.34
C GLY A 377 13.14 -6.73 -30.22
N VAL A 378 11.94 -6.21 -30.22
CA VAL A 378 10.68 -6.92 -30.07
C VAL A 378 9.88 -6.76 -31.37
N ARG A 379 9.51 -7.85 -32.02
CA ARG A 379 8.56 -7.83 -33.13
C ARG A 379 7.14 -7.73 -32.60
N TYR A 380 6.30 -7.02 -33.34
CA TYR A 380 4.88 -6.92 -33.02
C TYR A 380 3.98 -7.05 -34.24
N THR A 381 2.75 -7.51 -34.01
CA THR A 381 1.57 -7.21 -34.83
C THR A 381 0.67 -6.28 -34.04
N TYR A 382 0.01 -5.35 -34.73
CA TYR A 382 -0.88 -4.35 -34.15
C TYR A 382 -2.27 -4.51 -34.73
N HIS A 383 -3.26 -4.40 -33.88
CA HIS A 383 -4.67 -4.63 -34.16
C HIS A 383 -5.50 -3.46 -33.63
N GLU A 384 -6.63 -3.15 -34.23
CA GLU A 384 -7.55 -2.09 -33.81
C GLU A 384 -8.96 -2.66 -33.59
N GLY A 385 -9.59 -2.31 -32.47
CA GLY A 385 -10.91 -2.72 -32.07
C GLY A 385 -11.16 -2.70 -30.57
N PRO A 386 -12.40 -2.62 -30.12
CA PRO A 386 -12.76 -2.68 -28.71
C PRO A 386 -12.70 -4.13 -28.21
N PHE A 387 -11.53 -4.58 -27.83
CA PHE A 387 -11.28 -5.96 -27.42
C PHE A 387 -11.56 -6.14 -25.93
N MET A 388 -12.14 -7.28 -25.56
CA MET A 388 -12.37 -7.69 -24.17
C MET A 388 -11.51 -8.91 -23.80
N SER A 389 -10.67 -9.38 -24.73
CA SER A 389 -9.70 -10.45 -24.51
C SER A 389 -8.59 -10.42 -25.54
N VAL A 390 -7.43 -10.98 -25.18
CA VAL A 390 -6.32 -11.17 -26.12
C VAL A 390 -6.71 -12.09 -27.28
N GLY A 391 -7.64 -13.02 -27.05
CA GLY A 391 -8.16 -13.90 -28.10
C GLY A 391 -8.93 -13.15 -29.19
N GLU A 392 -9.74 -12.16 -28.81
CA GLU A 392 -10.44 -11.27 -29.75
C GLU A 392 -9.42 -10.42 -30.52
N ALA A 393 -8.45 -9.80 -29.82
CA ALA A 393 -7.42 -8.99 -30.45
C ALA A 393 -6.65 -9.77 -31.52
N LEU A 394 -6.16 -10.96 -31.20
CA LEU A 394 -5.40 -11.80 -32.13
C LEU A 394 -6.23 -12.35 -33.28
N SER A 395 -7.54 -12.46 -33.12
CA SER A 395 -8.46 -12.93 -34.16
C SER A 395 -8.85 -11.82 -35.15
N SER A 396 -8.57 -10.56 -34.83
CA SER A 396 -8.86 -9.41 -35.66
C SER A 396 -7.80 -9.21 -36.76
N PRO A 397 -8.08 -8.43 -37.81
CA PRO A 397 -7.12 -8.15 -38.87
C PRO A 397 -5.86 -7.43 -38.33
N VAL A 398 -4.69 -7.82 -38.83
CA VAL A 398 -3.44 -7.11 -38.56
C VAL A 398 -3.44 -5.78 -39.32
N VAL A 399 -3.41 -4.67 -38.58
CA VAL A 399 -3.36 -3.30 -39.13
C VAL A 399 -1.92 -2.85 -39.42
N ALA A 400 -0.99 -3.24 -38.54
CA ALA A 400 0.41 -2.96 -38.71
C ALA A 400 1.30 -4.06 -38.14
N LYS A 401 2.57 -4.07 -38.55
CA LYS A 401 3.62 -4.91 -37.96
C LYS A 401 4.95 -4.18 -38.02
N GLY A 402 5.82 -4.49 -37.09
CA GLY A 402 7.13 -3.85 -37.00
C GLY A 402 8.03 -4.44 -35.95
N THR A 403 9.07 -3.66 -35.61
CA THR A 403 10.01 -3.97 -34.53
C THR A 403 10.22 -2.71 -33.72
N ILE A 404 10.19 -2.84 -32.38
CA ILE A 404 10.49 -1.80 -31.40
C ILE A 404 11.69 -2.22 -30.55
N PRO A 405 12.42 -1.27 -29.91
CA PRO A 405 13.63 -1.61 -29.18
C PRO A 405 13.41 -2.48 -27.93
N PHE A 406 12.31 -2.26 -27.23
CA PHE A 406 11.90 -2.97 -26.00
C PHE A 406 10.37 -3.07 -25.98
N LEU A 407 9.84 -3.86 -25.07
CA LEU A 407 8.39 -4.05 -24.92
C LEU A 407 7.74 -2.73 -24.50
N SER A 408 6.81 -2.21 -25.29
CA SER A 408 6.08 -0.97 -25.02
C SER A 408 4.90 -0.80 -25.97
N THR A 409 3.94 0.07 -25.62
CA THR A 409 2.82 0.49 -26.46
C THR A 409 3.17 1.61 -27.46
N SER A 410 4.46 2.01 -27.54
CA SER A 410 4.93 3.17 -28.34
C SER A 410 4.60 3.12 -29.84
N ALA A 411 4.24 1.96 -30.38
CA ALA A 411 3.82 1.77 -31.76
C ALA A 411 2.29 1.87 -31.94
N LYS A 412 1.53 2.22 -30.87
CA LYS A 412 0.09 2.45 -30.95
C LYS A 412 -0.26 3.56 -31.95
N ARG A 413 -1.43 3.49 -32.55
CA ARG A 413 -1.92 4.46 -33.55
C ARG A 413 -3.16 5.21 -33.09
N GLN A 414 -3.75 4.77 -31.98
CA GLN A 414 -4.88 5.40 -31.31
C GLN A 414 -4.69 5.26 -29.80
N GLU A 415 -5.42 6.05 -29.03
CA GLU A 415 -5.24 6.09 -27.56
C GLU A 415 -5.84 4.83 -26.92
N ASP A 416 -7.05 4.44 -27.31
CA ASP A 416 -7.79 3.31 -26.78
C ASP A 416 -8.13 2.31 -27.90
N HIS A 417 -8.69 1.13 -27.53
CA HIS A 417 -9.23 0.12 -28.45
C HIS A 417 -8.22 -0.47 -29.43
N PHE A 418 -7.10 -0.96 -28.90
CA PHE A 418 -6.07 -1.59 -29.71
C PHE A 418 -5.53 -2.87 -29.06
N GLY A 419 -4.76 -3.64 -29.84
CA GLY A 419 -4.07 -4.82 -29.34
C GLY A 419 -2.72 -5.01 -30.01
N PHE A 420 -1.85 -5.70 -29.31
CA PHE A 420 -0.54 -6.13 -29.80
C PHE A 420 -0.37 -7.63 -29.61
N ASN A 421 0.42 -8.26 -30.49
CA ASN A 421 1.11 -9.51 -30.17
C ASN A 421 2.61 -9.28 -30.27
N PHE A 422 3.28 -9.20 -29.13
CA PHE A 422 4.72 -9.01 -29.05
C PHE A 422 5.45 -10.36 -29.09
N ASN A 423 6.55 -10.42 -29.85
CA ASN A 423 7.38 -11.61 -29.98
C ASN A 423 8.86 -11.23 -29.93
N THR A 424 9.60 -11.86 -29.01
CA THR A 424 11.05 -11.60 -28.84
C THR A 424 11.77 -12.83 -28.31
N LEU A 425 13.08 -12.83 -28.43
CA LEU A 425 14.01 -13.75 -27.76
C LEU A 425 14.68 -13.00 -26.61
N MET A 426 14.50 -13.47 -25.38
CA MET A 426 15.21 -12.99 -24.20
C MET A 426 16.51 -13.78 -24.02
N LYS A 427 17.63 -13.09 -23.81
CA LYS A 427 18.92 -13.73 -23.55
C LYS A 427 19.23 -13.75 -22.07
N ILE A 428 19.42 -14.93 -21.51
CA ILE A 428 19.85 -15.20 -20.13
C ILE A 428 21.32 -15.59 -20.12
N GLU A 429 22.14 -14.87 -19.35
CA GLU A 429 23.59 -15.09 -19.31
C GLU A 429 23.99 -16.21 -18.34
N LYS A 430 23.24 -16.44 -17.28
CA LYS A 430 23.53 -17.43 -16.24
C LYS A 430 22.33 -18.33 -15.98
N THR A 431 22.57 -19.63 -15.89
CA THR A 431 21.55 -20.56 -15.39
C THR A 431 21.28 -20.30 -13.92
N GLY A 432 20.01 -20.11 -13.56
CA GLY A 432 19.65 -19.79 -12.18
C GLY A 432 18.16 -19.70 -11.95
N LEU A 433 17.83 -19.38 -10.71
CA LEU A 433 16.46 -19.12 -10.26
C LEU A 433 16.16 -17.63 -10.40
N TYR A 434 15.10 -17.32 -11.12
CA TYR A 434 14.67 -15.96 -11.41
C TYR A 434 13.23 -15.71 -10.99
N LEU A 435 12.97 -14.57 -10.37
CA LEU A 435 11.63 -14.04 -10.21
C LEU A 435 11.25 -13.32 -11.49
N PHE A 436 10.31 -13.88 -12.22
CA PHE A 436 9.79 -13.33 -13.46
C PHE A 436 8.46 -12.65 -13.19
N SER A 437 8.20 -11.48 -13.77
CA SER A 437 6.96 -10.74 -13.56
C SER A 437 6.37 -10.20 -14.85
N LEU A 438 5.04 -10.05 -14.87
CA LEU A 438 4.25 -9.40 -15.90
C LEU A 438 3.34 -8.39 -15.22
N ALA A 439 3.33 -7.16 -15.71
CA ALA A 439 2.35 -6.14 -15.37
C ALA A 439 1.69 -5.64 -16.65
N SER A 440 0.38 -5.48 -16.65
CA SER A 440 -0.36 -4.90 -17.78
C SER A 440 -1.61 -4.19 -17.33
N ASP A 441 -1.96 -3.15 -18.10
CA ASP A 441 -3.22 -2.46 -18.16
C ASP A 441 -3.53 -2.21 -19.63
N ASP A 442 -4.58 -2.76 -20.27
CA ASP A 442 -5.49 -3.78 -19.76
C ASP A 442 -4.92 -5.21 -19.83
N GLY A 443 -5.60 -6.10 -20.57
CA GLY A 443 -5.37 -7.53 -20.51
C GLY A 443 -4.18 -8.05 -21.30
N SER A 444 -3.48 -9.03 -20.72
CA SER A 444 -2.35 -9.70 -21.37
C SER A 444 -2.19 -11.16 -20.96
N LYS A 445 -1.43 -11.89 -21.77
CA LYS A 445 -0.85 -13.21 -21.39
C LYS A 445 0.64 -13.19 -21.67
N LEU A 446 1.37 -14.04 -20.96
CA LEU A 446 2.78 -14.30 -21.26
C LEU A 446 3.02 -15.78 -21.46
N PHE A 447 3.59 -16.10 -22.62
CA PHE A 447 4.09 -17.42 -22.93
C PHE A 447 5.62 -17.40 -22.96
N LEU A 448 6.23 -18.35 -22.27
CA LEU A 448 7.68 -18.55 -22.25
C LEU A 448 8.00 -19.89 -22.90
N ASP A 449 8.79 -19.87 -23.97
CA ASP A 449 9.13 -21.05 -24.77
C ASP A 449 7.89 -21.87 -25.21
N GLY A 450 6.81 -21.16 -25.55
CA GLY A 450 5.53 -21.74 -25.98
C GLY A 450 4.65 -22.30 -24.85
N LYS A 451 5.05 -22.16 -23.59
CA LYS A 451 4.23 -22.56 -22.43
C LYS A 451 3.61 -21.34 -21.76
N PRO A 452 2.33 -21.38 -21.37
CA PRO A 452 1.73 -20.29 -20.64
C PRO A 452 2.41 -20.12 -19.26
N LEU A 453 2.82 -18.90 -18.94
CA LEU A 453 3.41 -18.55 -17.66
C LEU A 453 2.48 -17.68 -16.84
N PHE A 454 1.92 -16.62 -17.44
CA PHE A 454 0.96 -15.72 -16.80
C PHE A 454 -0.28 -15.53 -17.66
N ASP A 455 -1.43 -15.36 -17.00
CA ASP A 455 -2.73 -15.05 -17.60
C ASP A 455 -3.38 -13.89 -16.84
N LEU A 456 -3.32 -12.70 -17.43
CA LEU A 456 -3.94 -11.47 -16.97
C LEU A 456 -5.00 -11.00 -18.00
N ASP A 457 -5.59 -11.92 -18.76
CA ASP A 457 -6.55 -11.65 -19.85
C ASP A 457 -7.91 -11.21 -19.29
N ARG A 458 -7.96 -9.97 -18.82
CA ARG A 458 -9.14 -9.34 -18.24
C ARG A 458 -9.05 -7.82 -18.36
N ASP A 459 -10.19 -7.16 -18.30
CA ASP A 459 -10.29 -5.70 -18.18
C ASP A 459 -9.58 -5.20 -16.92
N GLY A 460 -8.83 -4.09 -17.01
CA GLY A 460 -7.96 -3.56 -15.95
C GLY A 460 -6.72 -4.41 -15.65
N GLY A 461 -6.42 -5.43 -16.46
CA GLY A 461 -5.16 -6.19 -16.43
C GLY A 461 -4.73 -6.71 -15.05
N GLY A 462 -3.53 -6.37 -14.61
CA GLY A 462 -2.99 -6.69 -13.28
C GLY A 462 -1.49 -6.94 -13.23
N PHE A 463 -1.08 -7.58 -12.13
CA PHE A 463 0.30 -7.98 -11.88
C PHE A 463 0.37 -9.47 -11.53
N ALA A 464 1.37 -10.16 -12.08
CA ALA A 464 1.70 -11.55 -11.73
C ALA A 464 3.21 -11.75 -11.64
N GLU A 465 3.65 -12.58 -10.70
CA GLU A 465 5.07 -12.97 -10.59
C GLU A 465 5.21 -14.43 -10.20
N ALA A 466 6.31 -15.06 -10.64
CA ALA A 466 6.63 -16.43 -10.27
C ALA A 466 8.14 -16.67 -10.31
N TRP A 467 8.63 -17.49 -9.37
CA TRP A 467 9.98 -18.00 -9.43
C TRP A 467 10.06 -19.12 -10.47
N ILE A 468 10.98 -18.98 -11.43
CA ILE A 468 11.22 -19.96 -12.48
C ILE A 468 12.71 -20.26 -12.59
N GLN A 469 13.05 -21.48 -12.99
CA GLN A 469 14.42 -21.87 -13.30
C GLN A 469 14.68 -21.63 -14.80
N LEU A 470 15.64 -20.77 -15.13
CA LEU A 470 16.07 -20.51 -16.51
C LEU A 470 17.47 -21.07 -16.75
N GLU A 471 17.69 -21.73 -17.88
CA GLU A 471 19.01 -22.12 -18.36
C GLU A 471 19.64 -20.92 -19.13
N ALA A 472 20.96 -20.74 -19.04
CA ALA A 472 21.66 -19.73 -19.81
C ALA A 472 21.49 -19.98 -21.32
N GLY A 473 21.10 -18.94 -22.06
CA GLY A 473 20.80 -19.04 -23.49
C GLY A 473 19.63 -18.17 -23.89
N PHE A 474 18.98 -18.51 -24.99
CA PHE A 474 17.80 -17.81 -25.47
C PHE A 474 16.51 -18.47 -25.01
N HIS A 475 15.53 -17.62 -24.71
CA HIS A 475 14.15 -18.01 -24.38
C HIS A 475 13.19 -17.18 -25.20
N ARG A 476 12.14 -17.78 -25.73
CA ARG A 476 11.13 -17.08 -26.54
C ARG A 476 10.03 -16.53 -25.65
N LEU A 477 9.79 -15.23 -25.76
CA LEU A 477 8.63 -14.57 -25.16
C LEU A 477 7.60 -14.27 -26.26
N GLU A 478 6.35 -14.63 -26.00
CA GLU A 478 5.17 -14.20 -26.75
C GLU A 478 4.20 -13.58 -25.76
N ILE A 479 3.77 -12.33 -26.06
CA ILE A 479 2.97 -11.53 -25.15
C ILE A 479 1.85 -10.88 -25.95
N PRO A 480 0.69 -11.54 -26.07
CA PRO A 480 -0.52 -10.89 -26.55
C PRO A 480 -1.05 -9.92 -25.48
N TYR A 481 -1.52 -8.76 -25.93
CA TYR A 481 -1.98 -7.64 -25.12
C TYR A 481 -3.15 -6.94 -25.81
N PHE A 482 -4.09 -6.42 -25.05
CA PHE A 482 -5.10 -5.47 -25.53
C PHE A 482 -5.27 -4.32 -24.55
N GLU A 483 -5.69 -3.19 -25.09
CA GLU A 483 -6.08 -1.96 -24.42
C GLU A 483 -7.48 -1.61 -24.85
N ASN A 484 -8.38 -1.39 -23.88
CA ASN A 484 -9.76 -1.03 -24.13
C ASN A 484 -10.01 0.44 -23.80
N TYR A 485 -9.79 0.88 -22.57
CA TYR A 485 -9.96 2.27 -22.15
C TYR A 485 -8.98 2.65 -21.04
N GLY A 486 -8.44 3.86 -21.11
CA GLY A 486 -7.81 4.50 -19.97
C GLY A 486 -6.29 4.56 -20.02
N ALA A 487 -5.65 4.07 -18.98
CA ALA A 487 -4.20 3.99 -18.92
C ALA A 487 -3.70 2.71 -19.61
N GLU A 488 -2.59 2.79 -20.30
CA GLU A 488 -1.97 1.62 -20.91
C GLU A 488 -0.62 1.29 -20.28
N ASN A 489 -0.42 0.02 -19.96
CA ASN A 489 0.85 -0.48 -19.43
C ASN A 489 1.13 -1.91 -19.93
N ILE A 490 2.39 -2.20 -20.24
CA ILE A 490 2.90 -3.56 -20.49
C ILE A 490 4.37 -3.66 -20.11
N GLU A 491 4.66 -4.39 -19.06
CA GLU A 491 6.01 -4.54 -18.51
C GLU A 491 6.32 -6.00 -18.18
N VAL A 492 7.55 -6.42 -18.47
CA VAL A 492 8.08 -7.73 -18.08
C VAL A 492 9.35 -7.52 -17.28
N GLY A 493 9.34 -7.94 -16.02
CA GLY A 493 10.44 -7.80 -15.07
C GLY A 493 11.21 -9.10 -14.85
N LEU A 494 12.45 -8.97 -14.38
CA LEU A 494 13.34 -10.10 -14.05
C LEU A 494 14.25 -9.77 -12.88
N VAL A 495 14.27 -10.63 -11.84
CA VAL A 495 15.16 -10.49 -10.67
C VAL A 495 15.85 -11.83 -10.42
N GLY A 496 17.19 -11.83 -10.29
CA GLY A 496 17.99 -13.02 -9.96
C GLY A 496 19.35 -12.99 -10.64
N GLU A 497 20.31 -13.77 -10.11
CA GLU A 497 21.65 -13.96 -10.66
C GLU A 497 22.40 -12.64 -11.04
N GLY A 498 22.17 -11.58 -10.25
CA GLY A 498 22.77 -10.25 -10.48
C GLY A 498 22.01 -9.35 -11.45
N ILE A 499 20.80 -9.75 -11.82
CA ILE A 499 19.85 -8.95 -12.61
C ILE A 499 18.72 -8.49 -11.69
N GLU A 500 18.38 -7.21 -11.75
CA GLU A 500 17.19 -6.65 -11.12
C GLU A 500 16.63 -5.57 -12.05
N VAL A 501 15.61 -5.93 -12.82
CA VAL A 501 14.97 -5.03 -13.78
C VAL A 501 13.44 -5.17 -13.69
N GLU A 502 12.75 -4.05 -13.61
CA GLU A 502 11.28 -4.00 -13.67
C GLU A 502 10.79 -4.15 -15.12
N GLN A 503 11.56 -3.67 -16.07
CA GLN A 503 11.33 -3.82 -17.51
C GLN A 503 12.58 -4.39 -18.18
N LEU A 504 12.41 -5.45 -18.98
CA LEU A 504 13.50 -6.06 -19.75
C LEU A 504 14.15 -5.02 -20.68
N PRO A 505 15.45 -4.72 -20.53
CA PRO A 505 16.13 -3.72 -21.36
C PRO A 505 16.36 -4.24 -22.78
N ALA A 506 16.45 -3.33 -23.75
CA ALA A 506 16.70 -3.63 -25.16
C ALA A 506 17.93 -4.53 -25.40
N SER A 507 18.94 -4.45 -24.53
CA SER A 507 20.16 -5.28 -24.60
C SER A 507 19.90 -6.77 -24.37
N MET A 508 18.81 -7.13 -23.70
CA MET A 508 18.42 -8.52 -23.45
C MET A 508 17.45 -9.07 -24.49
N LEU A 509 16.94 -8.23 -25.39
CA LEU A 509 15.86 -8.59 -26.33
C LEU A 509 16.37 -8.67 -27.77
N TRP A 510 15.98 -9.74 -28.43
CA TRP A 510 16.41 -10.07 -29.78
C TRP A 510 15.21 -10.56 -30.62
N TYR A 511 15.29 -10.47 -31.94
CA TYR A 511 14.33 -11.11 -32.84
C TYR A 511 15.02 -12.05 -33.84
N ASP A 512 14.33 -13.06 -34.33
CA ASP A 512 14.77 -14.04 -35.33
C ASP A 512 14.02 -13.92 -36.67
#